data_8cb0017d46d8a98fec385841a3aa6cd5
#
_entry.id   8cb0017d46d8a98fec385841a3aa6cd5
#
_cell.length_a   1.000
_cell.length_b   1.000
_cell.length_c   1.000
_cell.angle_alpha   90.00
_cell.angle_beta   90.00
_cell.angle_gamma   90.00
#
_symmetry.space_group_name_H-M   'P 1'
#
loop_
_entity.id
_entity.type
_entity.pdbx_description
1 polymer ?
#
loop_
_entity_poly.entity_id
_entity_poly.type
_entity_poly.pdbx_seq_one_letter_code
_entity_poly.pdbx_strand_id
1 'polypeptide(L)'
;FTEMGVEFQLNTEVGVDITLDEILAEYDAVFLGVGTYQSMRAGLENEDADGVFDALPFLIGNTNRVMGYAEDKQAYIDMANEKVVVLGGGDTAMDC
;
A
#
# COMPACT_ATOMS: atom_id res chain seq x y z
N PHE A 1 -8.96 14.44 -12.90
CA PHE A 1 -8.15 13.64 -13.85
C PHE A 1 -8.97 13.27 -15.09
N THR A 2 -10.18 12.76 -14.97
CA THR A 2 -11.05 12.42 -16.12
C THR A 2 -11.35 13.60 -17.02
N GLU A 3 -11.54 14.80 -16.47
CA GLU A 3 -11.69 16.05 -17.23
C GLU A 3 -10.45 16.42 -18.06
N MET A 4 -9.29 15.87 -17.70
CA MET A 4 -8.02 16.03 -18.44
C MET A 4 -7.83 14.95 -19.52
N GLY A 5 -8.82 14.09 -19.73
CA GLY A 5 -8.75 12.99 -20.67
C GLY A 5 -8.00 11.75 -20.15
N VAL A 6 -7.80 11.65 -18.83
CA VAL A 6 -7.21 10.45 -18.22
C VAL A 6 -8.29 9.37 -18.11
N GLU A 7 -8.00 8.21 -18.63
CA GLU A 7 -8.84 7.01 -18.52
C GLU A 7 -8.28 6.09 -17.44
N PHE A 8 -9.18 5.52 -16.62
CA PHE A 8 -8.83 4.58 -15.58
C PHE A 8 -9.37 3.20 -15.93
N GLN A 9 -8.48 2.22 -16.04
CA GLN A 9 -8.84 0.82 -16.19
C GLN A 9 -8.68 0.13 -14.84
N LEU A 10 -9.78 0.08 -14.08
CA LEU A 10 -9.80 -0.50 -12.74
C LEU A 10 -10.04 -2.01 -12.79
N ASN A 11 -9.71 -2.71 -11.70
CA ASN A 11 -9.85 -4.16 -11.56
C ASN A 11 -9.14 -4.94 -12.67
N THR A 12 -8.00 -4.42 -13.13
CA THR A 12 -7.20 -5.01 -14.19
C THR A 12 -5.79 -5.25 -13.66
N GLU A 13 -5.37 -6.49 -13.62
CA GLU A 13 -4.05 -6.91 -13.17
C GLU A 13 -3.12 -7.12 -14.35
N VAL A 14 -2.07 -6.31 -14.45
CA VAL A 14 -1.05 -6.46 -15.50
C VAL A 14 -0.25 -7.74 -15.25
N GLY A 15 -0.18 -8.57 -16.30
CA GLY A 15 0.41 -9.91 -16.24
C GLY A 15 -0.62 -11.03 -16.09
N VAL A 16 -1.88 -10.69 -15.77
CA VAL A 16 -3.01 -11.64 -15.66
C VAL A 16 -4.11 -11.29 -16.67
N ASP A 17 -4.68 -10.10 -16.56
CA ASP A 17 -5.78 -9.64 -17.43
C ASP A 17 -5.29 -8.99 -18.71
N ILE A 18 -4.15 -8.33 -18.64
CA ILE A 18 -3.46 -7.71 -19.78
C ILE A 18 -1.95 -7.87 -19.61
N THR A 19 -1.26 -8.19 -20.67
CA THR A 19 0.20 -8.32 -20.64
C THR A 19 0.91 -6.98 -20.82
N LEU A 20 2.15 -6.89 -20.35
CA LEU A 20 2.99 -5.71 -20.59
C LEU A 20 3.26 -5.53 -22.09
N ASP A 21 3.39 -6.62 -22.86
CA ASP A 21 3.64 -6.55 -24.30
C ASP A 21 2.43 -5.96 -25.04
N GLU A 22 1.21 -6.28 -24.65
CA GLU A 22 0.00 -5.67 -25.19
C GLU A 22 -0.04 -4.17 -24.92
N ILE A 23 0.27 -3.75 -23.67
CA ILE A 23 0.35 -2.34 -23.30
C ILE A 23 1.42 -1.61 -24.15
N LEU A 24 2.60 -2.20 -24.28
CA LEU A 24 3.69 -1.62 -25.07
C LEU A 24 3.39 -1.55 -26.58
N ALA A 25 2.51 -2.40 -27.06
CA ALA A 25 2.07 -2.37 -28.47
C ALA A 25 1.00 -1.30 -28.73
N GLU A 26 0.22 -0.93 -27.71
CA GLU A 26 -0.89 0.02 -27.83
C GLU A 26 -0.44 1.47 -27.56
N TYR A 27 0.53 1.68 -26.64
CA TYR A 27 0.94 3.00 -26.19
C TYR A 27 2.37 3.35 -26.61
N ASP A 28 2.62 4.63 -26.88
CA ASP A 28 3.95 5.15 -27.25
C ASP A 28 4.95 5.11 -26.09
N ALA A 29 4.46 5.14 -24.86
CA ALA A 29 5.28 5.08 -23.64
C ALA A 29 4.49 4.52 -22.47
N VAL A 30 5.18 3.81 -21.56
CA VAL A 30 4.59 3.26 -20.34
C VAL A 30 5.37 3.77 -19.13
N PHE A 31 4.66 4.31 -18.15
CA PHE A 31 5.21 4.68 -16.85
C PHE A 31 4.83 3.63 -15.81
N LEU A 32 5.83 3.06 -15.14
CA LEU A 32 5.62 2.07 -14.08
C LEU A 32 5.62 2.74 -12.70
N GLY A 33 4.44 2.89 -12.11
CA GLY A 33 4.25 3.45 -10.79
C GLY A 33 3.62 2.44 -9.83
N VAL A 34 4.20 1.24 -9.74
CA VAL A 34 3.61 0.07 -9.07
C VAL A 34 3.78 0.06 -7.55
N GLY A 35 4.56 0.99 -6.98
CA GLY A 35 4.85 1.04 -5.55
C GLY A 35 5.72 -0.11 -5.05
N THR A 36 5.93 -0.16 -3.74
CA THR A 36 6.67 -1.22 -3.04
C THR A 36 5.83 -1.71 -1.86
N TYR A 37 5.24 -2.90 -2.00
CA TYR A 37 4.33 -3.47 -1.00
C TYR A 37 4.97 -4.52 -0.11
N GLN A 38 6.24 -4.84 -0.34
CA GLN A 38 6.99 -5.76 0.50
C GLN A 38 7.79 -4.98 1.52
N SER A 39 7.50 -5.19 2.81
CA SER A 39 8.24 -4.58 3.91
C SER A 39 9.68 -5.07 3.95
N MET A 40 10.60 -4.15 4.22
CA MET A 40 12.00 -4.50 4.47
C MET A 40 12.19 -4.77 5.96
N ARG A 41 12.90 -5.86 6.26
CA ARG A 41 13.31 -6.16 7.63
C ARG A 41 14.47 -5.27 8.05
N ALA A 42 14.41 -4.72 9.25
CA ALA A 42 15.49 -3.93 9.84
C ALA A 42 16.59 -4.81 10.46
N GLY A 43 16.31 -6.10 10.67
CA GLY A 43 17.21 -7.05 11.32
C GLY A 43 17.35 -6.81 12.82
N LEU A 44 16.31 -6.27 13.43
CA LEU A 44 16.27 -6.02 14.88
C LEU A 44 15.87 -7.27 15.65
N GLU A 45 16.38 -7.39 16.85
CA GLU A 45 15.95 -8.43 17.78
C GLU A 45 14.45 -8.26 18.09
N ASN A 46 13.70 -9.37 18.08
CA ASN A 46 12.25 -9.42 18.32
C ASN A 46 11.39 -8.65 17.30
N GLU A 47 11.88 -8.44 16.11
CA GLU A 47 11.13 -7.78 15.02
C GLU A 47 9.83 -8.54 14.64
N ASP A 48 9.74 -9.83 14.97
CA ASP A 48 8.57 -10.69 14.75
C ASP A 48 7.70 -10.89 16.01
N ALA A 49 7.94 -10.12 17.08
CA ALA A 49 7.18 -10.26 18.32
C ALA A 49 5.74 -9.77 18.17
N ASP A 50 4.84 -10.32 18.98
CA ASP A 50 3.47 -9.84 19.07
C ASP A 50 3.45 -8.34 19.42
N GLY A 51 2.62 -7.58 18.69
CA GLY A 51 2.53 -6.13 18.84
C GLY A 51 3.54 -5.34 17.99
N VAL A 52 4.37 -6.02 17.19
CA VAL A 52 5.20 -5.37 16.17
C VAL A 52 4.49 -5.46 14.82
N PHE A 53 4.28 -4.33 14.17
CA PHE A 53 3.53 -4.22 12.93
C PHE A 53 4.35 -3.53 11.85
N ASP A 54 4.21 -3.99 10.63
CA ASP A 54 4.70 -3.29 9.46
C ASP A 54 3.85 -2.05 9.18
N ALA A 55 4.48 -0.94 8.85
CA ALA A 55 3.80 0.35 8.66
C ALA A 55 2.74 0.32 7.56
N LEU A 56 3.04 -0.24 6.39
CA LEU A 56 2.12 -0.19 5.25
C LEU A 56 0.82 -0.97 5.49
N PRO A 57 0.81 -2.22 5.99
CA PRO A 57 -0.40 -2.90 6.40
C PRO A 57 -1.21 -2.14 7.44
N PHE A 58 -0.55 -1.55 8.43
CA PHE A 58 -1.19 -0.71 9.45
C PHE A 58 -1.91 0.50 8.83
N LEU A 59 -1.24 1.26 7.96
CA LEU A 59 -1.80 2.42 7.28
C LEU A 59 -2.95 2.05 6.34
N ILE A 60 -2.85 0.94 5.60
CA ILE A 60 -3.93 0.47 4.73
C ILE A 60 -5.17 0.14 5.56
N GLY A 61 -5.02 -0.61 6.67
CA GLY A 61 -6.13 -0.93 7.56
C GLY A 61 -6.80 0.32 8.13
N ASN A 62 -6.02 1.31 8.57
CA ASN A 62 -6.53 2.59 9.05
C ASN A 62 -7.24 3.38 7.94
N THR A 63 -6.66 3.46 6.76
CA THR A 63 -7.26 4.16 5.61
C THR A 63 -8.60 3.54 5.23
N ASN A 64 -8.67 2.21 5.13
CA ASN A 64 -9.92 1.51 4.83
C ASN A 64 -11.00 1.82 5.87
N ARG A 65 -10.63 1.82 7.15
CA ARG A 65 -11.54 2.17 8.25
C ARG A 65 -12.06 3.60 8.14
N VAL A 66 -11.17 4.58 7.92
CA VAL A 66 -11.53 6.00 7.81
C VAL A 66 -12.39 6.28 6.59
N MET A 67 -12.09 5.66 5.46
CA MET A 67 -12.84 5.82 4.21
C MET A 67 -14.12 5.01 4.15
N GLY A 68 -14.39 4.15 5.13
CA GLY A 68 -15.57 3.28 5.14
C GLY A 68 -15.52 2.17 4.10
N TYR A 69 -14.34 1.80 3.65
CA TYR A 69 -14.16 0.65 2.77
C TYR A 69 -14.30 -0.65 3.56
N ALA A 70 -14.66 -1.73 2.86
CA ALA A 70 -14.67 -3.05 3.47
C ALA A 70 -13.26 -3.42 3.95
N GLU A 71 -13.15 -4.04 5.13
CA GLU A 71 -11.90 -4.63 5.58
C GLU A 71 -11.50 -5.71 4.57
N ASP A 72 -10.39 -5.47 3.88
CA ASP A 72 -9.80 -6.39 2.94
C ASP A 72 -8.74 -7.25 3.66
N LYS A 73 -7.59 -7.46 3.02
CA LYS A 73 -6.47 -8.27 3.55
C LYS A 73 -5.81 -7.65 4.79
N GLN A 74 -6.01 -6.35 5.01
CA GLN A 74 -5.41 -5.61 6.12
C GLN A 74 -6.48 -5.18 7.12
N ALA A 75 -6.51 -5.85 8.27
CA ALA A 75 -7.43 -5.51 9.35
C ALA A 75 -7.05 -4.16 10.01
N TYR A 76 -8.06 -3.42 10.42
CA TYR A 76 -7.84 -2.24 11.26
C TYR A 76 -7.30 -2.65 12.64
N ILE A 77 -6.25 -1.98 13.08
CA ILE A 77 -5.65 -2.17 14.39
C ILE A 77 -5.94 -0.93 15.23
N ASP A 78 -6.77 -1.06 16.26
CA ASP A 78 -7.10 0.04 17.15
C ASP A 78 -5.96 0.28 18.16
N MET A 79 -5.35 1.44 18.08
CA MET A 79 -4.29 1.89 18.97
C MET A 79 -4.76 2.99 19.94
N ALA A 80 -6.07 3.21 20.08
CA ALA A 80 -6.61 4.21 20.97
C ALA A 80 -6.20 3.93 22.41
N ASN A 81 -5.59 4.93 23.06
CA ASN A 81 -5.05 4.89 24.43
C ASN A 81 -3.83 3.97 24.64
N GLU A 82 -3.26 3.42 23.57
CA GLU A 82 -2.04 2.62 23.66
C GLU A 82 -0.79 3.51 23.58
N LYS A 83 0.31 3.02 24.12
CA LYS A 83 1.63 3.65 23.97
C LYS A 83 2.32 3.03 22.77
N VAL A 84 2.44 3.79 21.72
CA VAL A 84 3.00 3.35 20.44
C VAL A 84 4.39 3.94 20.23
N VAL A 85 5.29 3.15 19.68
CA VAL A 85 6.61 3.59 19.22
C VAL A 85 6.70 3.35 17.73
N VAL A 86 7.02 4.38 16.97
CA VAL A 86 7.25 4.30 15.53
C VAL A 86 8.75 4.32 15.28
N LEU A 87 9.25 3.29 14.60
CA LEU A 87 10.66 3.18 14.22
C LEU A 87 10.84 3.65 12.78
N GLY A 88 11.44 4.83 12.64
CA GLY A 88 11.69 5.45 11.34
C GLY A 88 11.52 6.96 11.38
N GLY A 89 11.88 7.64 10.30
CA GLY A 89 11.81 9.10 10.19
C GLY A 89 11.47 9.58 8.78
N GLY A 90 11.02 8.68 7.90
CA GLY A 90 10.51 9.01 6.58
C GLY A 90 9.01 9.29 6.59
N ASP A 91 8.45 9.66 5.43
CA ASP A 91 7.04 10.04 5.28
C ASP A 91 6.09 8.94 5.80
N THR A 92 6.36 7.68 5.48
CA THR A 92 5.56 6.55 5.98
C THR A 92 5.49 6.48 7.51
N ALA A 93 6.60 6.79 8.19
CA ALA A 93 6.64 6.79 9.65
C ALA A 93 5.87 7.99 10.24
N MET A 94 5.84 9.11 9.53
CA MET A 94 5.06 10.28 9.94
C MET A 94 3.55 10.08 9.74
N ASP A 95 3.17 9.23 8.79
CA ASP A 95 1.77 8.88 8.53
C ASP A 95 1.20 7.90 9.57
N CYS A 96 2.07 7.10 10.23
CA CYS A 96 1.70 6.21 11.34
C CYS A 96 1.39 7.00 12.62
#